data_0606f99aeb7da2ef78434b0903b9b4e6
#
_entry.id   0606f99aeb7da2ef78434b0903b9b4e6
#
_cell.length_a   1.000
_cell.length_b   1.000
_cell.length_c   1.000
_cell.angle_alpha   90.00
_cell.angle_beta   90.00
_cell.angle_gamma   90.00
#
_symmetry.space_group_name_H-M   'P 1'
#
loop_
_entity.id
_entity.type
_entity.pdbx_description
1 polymer ?
#
loop_
_entity_poly.entity_id
_entity_poly.type
_entity_poly.pdbx_seq_one_letter_code
_entity_poly.pdbx_strand_id
1 'polypeptide(L)'
;GLVFSLGGFAGAFSAPVWGRIGQNKGYFNVLAITFLGAGIFCFLQFFPKNVFMFGALQFMVGIFIVGINPAISAILVNASDEGFRGRIFGLLTTANQLGSMVGPLVGGMIATLIGIEFVFVFTGTLLILISIGVFIRYMKKNNA
;
A
#
# COMPACT_ATOMS: atom_id res chain seq x y z
N GLY A 1 10.70 -6.58 -16.00
CA GLY A 1 10.97 -5.14 -16.04
C GLY A 1 9.77 -4.30 -16.48
N LEU A 2 9.29 -4.45 -17.72
CA LEU A 2 8.23 -3.61 -18.31
C LEU A 2 6.90 -3.68 -17.51
N VAL A 3 6.49 -4.85 -17.04
CA VAL A 3 5.25 -5.03 -16.29
C VAL A 3 5.28 -4.28 -14.95
N PHE A 4 6.40 -4.26 -14.26
CA PHE A 4 6.55 -3.52 -13.00
C PHE A 4 6.65 -2.01 -13.21
N SER A 5 7.22 -1.57 -14.34
CA SER A 5 7.26 -0.14 -14.69
C SER A 5 5.88 0.44 -14.99
N LEU A 6 4.95 -0.37 -15.50
CA LEU A 6 3.54 0.02 -15.69
C LEU A 6 2.86 0.43 -14.36
N GLY A 7 3.13 -0.30 -13.29
CA GLY A 7 2.62 0.04 -11.95
C GLY A 7 3.14 1.39 -11.45
N GLY A 8 4.44 1.67 -11.64
CA GLY A 8 5.05 2.95 -11.30
C GLY A 8 4.49 4.11 -12.12
N PHE A 9 4.29 3.90 -13.41
CA PHE A 9 3.70 4.90 -14.31
C PHE A 9 2.25 5.24 -13.94
N ALA A 10 1.44 4.21 -13.68
CA ALA A 10 0.07 4.37 -13.18
C ALA A 10 0.04 5.17 -11.88
N GLY A 11 0.97 4.88 -10.98
CA GLY A 11 1.12 5.56 -9.71
C GLY A 11 1.40 7.05 -9.86
N ALA A 12 2.28 7.45 -10.77
CA ALA A 12 2.61 8.85 -10.99
C ALA A 12 1.39 9.70 -11.41
N PHE A 13 0.49 9.14 -12.20
CA PHE A 13 -0.75 9.82 -12.61
C PHE A 13 -1.84 9.80 -11.53
N SER A 14 -1.88 8.79 -10.70
CA SER A 14 -2.91 8.65 -9.67
C SER A 14 -2.59 9.37 -8.35
N ALA A 15 -1.33 9.70 -8.08
CA ALA A 15 -0.91 10.38 -6.86
C ALA A 15 -1.69 11.68 -6.55
N PRO A 16 -1.88 12.63 -7.51
CA PRO A 16 -2.65 13.86 -7.24
C PRO A 16 -4.13 13.59 -6.94
N VAL A 17 -4.69 12.53 -7.53
CA VAL A 17 -6.09 12.14 -7.31
C VAL A 17 -6.29 11.68 -5.87
N TRP A 18 -5.40 10.84 -5.35
CA TRP A 18 -5.45 10.38 -3.97
C TRP A 18 -5.25 11.51 -2.96
N GLY A 19 -4.38 12.48 -3.27
CA GLY A 19 -4.22 13.69 -2.45
C GLY A 19 -5.51 14.49 -2.33
N ARG A 20 -6.23 14.71 -3.43
CA ARG A 20 -7.52 15.42 -3.44
C ARG A 20 -8.63 14.66 -2.72
N ILE A 21 -8.71 13.34 -2.91
CA ILE A 21 -9.68 12.49 -2.22
C ILE A 21 -9.44 12.53 -0.70
N GLY A 22 -8.18 12.51 -0.27
CA GLY A 22 -7.80 12.60 1.14
C GLY A 22 -8.22 13.90 1.80
N GLN A 23 -8.10 15.03 1.11
CA GLN A 23 -8.57 16.33 1.60
C GLN A 23 -10.08 16.37 1.78
N ASN A 24 -10.85 15.73 0.91
CA ASN A 24 -12.31 15.78 0.92
C ASN A 24 -12.96 14.73 1.83
N LYS A 25 -12.40 13.50 1.87
CA LYS A 25 -13.01 12.34 2.56
C LYS A 25 -12.24 11.86 3.79
N GLY A 26 -11.13 12.50 4.12
CA GLY A 26 -10.26 12.09 5.21
C GLY A 26 -9.19 11.08 4.80
N TYR A 27 -7.98 11.25 5.33
CA TYR A 27 -6.82 10.43 4.97
C TYR A 27 -6.90 8.99 5.50
N PHE A 28 -7.60 8.74 6.62
CA PHE A 28 -7.81 7.37 7.11
C PHE A 28 -8.66 6.53 6.17
N ASN A 29 -9.70 7.14 5.58
CA ASN A 29 -10.54 6.47 4.57
C ASN A 29 -9.73 6.15 3.31
N VAL A 30 -8.92 7.10 2.85
CA VAL A 30 -8.01 6.89 1.71
C VAL A 30 -7.05 5.75 2.01
N LEU A 31 -6.44 5.75 3.21
CA LEU A 31 -5.50 4.70 3.61
C LEU A 31 -6.16 3.31 3.62
N ALA A 32 -7.37 3.20 4.18
CA ALA A 32 -8.12 1.94 4.18
C ALA A 32 -8.46 1.48 2.75
N ILE A 33 -8.93 2.37 1.89
CA ILE A 33 -9.31 2.06 0.50
C ILE A 33 -8.09 1.67 -0.33
N THR A 34 -6.97 2.36 -0.17
CA THR A 34 -5.73 2.08 -0.91
C THR A 34 -5.13 0.74 -0.51
N PHE A 35 -5.09 0.41 0.77
CA PHE A 35 -4.65 -0.90 1.23
C PHE A 35 -5.59 -2.02 0.79
N LEU A 36 -6.90 -1.80 0.87
CA LEU A 36 -7.89 -2.78 0.43
C LEU A 36 -7.79 -3.04 -1.08
N GLY A 37 -7.78 -1.98 -1.88
CA GLY A 37 -7.67 -2.09 -3.33
C GLY A 37 -6.37 -2.74 -3.78
N ALA A 38 -5.23 -2.29 -3.25
CA ALA A 38 -3.93 -2.90 -3.53
C ALA A 38 -3.90 -4.37 -3.11
N GLY A 39 -4.46 -4.71 -1.95
CA GLY A 39 -4.52 -6.08 -1.43
C GLY A 39 -5.36 -7.01 -2.31
N ILE A 40 -6.56 -6.57 -2.72
CA ILE A 40 -7.44 -7.36 -3.59
C ILE A 40 -6.78 -7.60 -4.94
N PHE A 41 -6.26 -6.57 -5.60
CA PHE A 41 -5.61 -6.72 -6.90
C PHE A 41 -4.31 -7.52 -6.81
N CYS A 42 -3.55 -7.39 -5.71
CA CYS A 42 -2.37 -8.20 -5.45
C CYS A 42 -2.76 -9.69 -5.26
N PHE A 43 -3.81 -9.97 -4.51
CA PHE A 43 -4.32 -11.33 -4.32
C PHE A 43 -4.81 -11.94 -5.65
N LEU A 44 -5.47 -11.16 -6.49
CA LEU A 44 -5.93 -11.60 -7.81
C LEU A 44 -4.78 -11.94 -8.77
N GLN A 45 -3.57 -11.45 -8.53
CA GLN A 45 -2.38 -11.82 -9.32
C GLN A 45 -1.96 -13.28 -9.18
N PHE A 46 -2.57 -14.04 -8.29
CA PHE A 46 -2.40 -15.49 -8.21
C PHE A 46 -3.02 -16.24 -9.41
N PHE A 47 -4.10 -15.72 -9.99
CA PHE A 47 -4.90 -16.44 -10.97
C PHE A 47 -4.44 -16.31 -12.44
N PRO A 48 -3.83 -15.21 -12.90
CA PRO A 48 -3.55 -15.03 -14.33
C PRO A 48 -2.47 -15.96 -14.85
N LYS A 49 -2.81 -16.63 -15.96
CA LYS A 49 -1.88 -17.42 -16.77
C LYS A 49 -1.22 -16.59 -17.90
N ASN A 50 -1.75 -15.40 -18.17
CA ASN A 50 -1.30 -14.52 -19.24
C ASN A 50 -0.55 -13.29 -18.69
N VAL A 51 0.59 -12.97 -19.30
CA VAL A 51 1.38 -11.77 -18.97
C VAL A 51 0.56 -10.47 -19.10
N PHE A 52 -0.37 -10.43 -20.06
CA PHE A 52 -1.23 -9.27 -20.29
C PHE A 52 -2.18 -9.00 -19.13
N MET A 53 -2.84 -10.04 -18.62
CA MET A 53 -3.75 -9.95 -17.48
C MET A 53 -2.98 -9.65 -16.19
N PHE A 54 -1.82 -10.24 -16.00
CA PHE A 54 -0.92 -9.92 -14.90
C PHE A 54 -0.49 -8.45 -14.94
N GLY A 55 -0.13 -7.93 -16.12
CA GLY A 55 0.24 -6.52 -16.31
C GLY A 55 -0.90 -5.55 -15.99
N ALA A 56 -2.13 -5.88 -16.38
CA ALA A 56 -3.32 -5.10 -16.05
C ALA A 56 -3.59 -5.05 -14.54
N LEU A 57 -3.46 -6.18 -13.86
CA LEU A 57 -3.58 -6.24 -12.40
C LEU A 57 -2.46 -5.48 -11.70
N GLN A 58 -1.23 -5.56 -12.20
CA GLN A 58 -0.09 -4.80 -11.69
C GLN A 58 -0.29 -3.29 -11.85
N PHE A 59 -0.87 -2.86 -12.95
CA PHE A 59 -1.25 -1.47 -13.17
C PHE A 59 -2.26 -0.99 -12.12
N MET A 60 -3.28 -1.80 -11.82
CA MET A 60 -4.26 -1.50 -10.77
C MET A 60 -3.62 -1.43 -9.38
N VAL A 61 -2.76 -2.39 -9.04
CA VAL A 61 -1.99 -2.36 -7.79
C VAL A 61 -1.19 -1.05 -7.67
N GLY A 62 -0.53 -0.63 -8.75
CA GLY A 62 0.24 0.62 -8.79
C GLY A 62 -0.60 1.85 -8.46
N ILE A 63 -1.82 1.94 -9.01
CA ILE A 63 -2.75 3.04 -8.73
C ILE A 63 -3.07 3.16 -7.24
N PHE A 64 -3.32 2.03 -6.58
CA PHE A 64 -3.69 2.03 -5.15
C PHE A 64 -2.49 2.21 -4.22
N ILE A 65 -1.35 1.56 -4.50
CA ILE A 65 -0.14 1.63 -3.65
C ILE A 65 0.38 3.07 -3.52
N VAL A 66 0.34 3.84 -4.59
CA VAL A 66 0.86 5.22 -4.58
C VAL A 66 0.08 6.13 -3.63
N GLY A 67 -1.20 5.86 -3.39
CA GLY A 67 -2.01 6.63 -2.43
C GLY A 67 -1.61 6.43 -0.96
N ILE A 68 -0.85 5.38 -0.63
CA ILE A 68 -0.50 5.03 0.75
C ILE A 68 0.44 6.05 1.39
N ASN A 69 1.54 6.39 0.72
CA ASN A 69 2.55 7.28 1.27
C ASN A 69 2.05 8.71 1.56
N PRO A 70 1.35 9.40 0.63
CA PRO A 70 0.79 10.71 0.92
C PRO A 70 -0.28 10.66 2.03
N ALA A 71 -1.09 9.60 2.11
CA ALA A 71 -2.07 9.46 3.17
C ALA A 71 -1.42 9.29 4.55
N ILE A 72 -0.39 8.44 4.67
CA ILE A 72 0.37 8.26 5.91
C ILE A 72 1.06 9.58 6.30
N SER A 73 1.72 10.24 5.37
CA SER A 73 2.42 11.51 5.63
C SER A 73 1.46 12.59 6.13
N ALA A 74 0.28 12.71 5.51
CA ALA A 74 -0.73 13.68 5.92
C ALA A 74 -1.30 13.37 7.32
N ILE A 75 -1.55 12.10 7.63
CA ILE A 75 -1.99 11.67 8.96
C ILE A 75 -0.94 12.02 10.02
N LEU A 76 0.33 11.73 9.74
CA LEU A 76 1.42 12.02 10.67
C LEU A 76 1.61 13.52 10.90
N VAL A 77 1.52 14.34 9.85
CA VAL A 77 1.60 15.81 9.98
C VAL A 77 0.46 16.35 10.83
N ASN A 78 -0.77 15.86 10.59
CA ASN A 78 -1.95 16.33 11.32
C ASN A 78 -1.98 15.86 12.79
N ALA A 79 -1.32 14.74 13.09
CA ALA A 79 -1.28 14.15 14.44
C ALA A 79 -0.07 14.61 15.27
N SER A 80 0.88 15.37 14.69
CA SER A 80 2.13 15.75 15.35
C SER A 80 2.30 17.26 15.46
N ASP A 81 2.83 17.70 16.60
CA ASP A 81 3.29 19.07 16.80
C ASP A 81 4.50 19.37 15.93
N GLU A 82 4.67 20.65 15.55
CA GLU A 82 5.74 21.09 14.63
C GLU A 82 7.14 20.67 15.09
N GLY A 83 7.41 20.73 16.40
CA GLY A 83 8.70 20.34 16.99
C GLY A 83 9.02 18.83 16.90
N PHE A 84 8.00 17.96 16.76
CA PHE A 84 8.16 16.50 16.70
C PHE A 84 8.12 15.91 15.29
N ARG A 85 7.74 16.69 14.29
CA ARG A 85 7.58 16.22 12.89
C ARG A 85 8.85 15.54 12.36
N GLY A 86 10.02 16.14 12.61
CA GLY A 86 11.29 15.54 12.17
C GLY A 86 11.55 14.15 12.73
N ARG A 87 11.24 13.92 14.01
CA ARG A 87 11.38 12.60 14.65
C ARG A 87 10.42 11.57 14.08
N ILE A 88 9.17 11.97 13.84
CA ILE A 88 8.13 11.08 13.30
C ILE A 88 8.47 10.68 11.86
N PHE A 89 8.91 11.63 11.03
CA PHE A 89 9.36 11.32 9.67
C PHE A 89 10.64 10.49 9.64
N GLY A 90 11.54 10.69 10.60
CA GLY A 90 12.70 9.83 10.81
C GLY A 90 12.29 8.38 11.10
N LEU A 91 11.34 8.18 12.00
CA LEU A 91 10.79 6.83 12.29
C LEU A 91 10.10 6.23 11.07
N LEU A 92 9.31 7.01 10.33
CA LEU A 92 8.68 6.55 9.09
C LEU A 92 9.72 6.09 8.06
N THR A 93 10.77 6.88 7.87
CA THR A 93 11.86 6.54 6.95
C THR A 93 12.57 5.27 7.40
N THR A 94 12.86 5.13 8.69
CA THR A 94 13.48 3.92 9.26
C THR A 94 12.57 2.69 9.04
N ALA A 95 11.27 2.82 9.30
CA ALA A 95 10.32 1.74 9.06
C ALA A 95 10.26 1.33 7.58
N ASN A 96 10.26 2.31 6.66
CA ASN A 96 10.30 2.05 5.23
C ASN A 96 11.60 1.34 4.80
N GLN A 97 12.75 1.73 5.35
CA GLN A 97 14.03 1.09 5.06
C GLN A 97 14.07 -0.35 5.58
N LEU A 98 13.59 -0.59 6.80
CA LEU A 98 13.46 -1.94 7.35
C LEU A 98 12.51 -2.80 6.50
N GLY A 99 11.38 -2.25 6.09
CA GLY A 99 10.44 -2.94 5.19
C GLY A 99 11.07 -3.30 3.84
N SER A 100 11.84 -2.38 3.26
CA SER A 100 12.55 -2.59 2.00
C SER A 100 13.66 -3.62 2.10
N MET A 101 14.23 -3.82 3.28
CA MET A 101 15.25 -4.85 3.55
C MET A 101 14.60 -6.23 3.82
N VAL A 102 13.59 -6.27 4.68
CA VAL A 102 12.94 -7.52 5.09
C VAL A 102 12.00 -8.06 3.99
N GLY A 103 11.32 -7.16 3.27
CA GLY A 103 10.37 -7.55 2.22
C GLY A 103 10.92 -8.50 1.18
N PRO A 104 12.02 -8.17 0.48
CA PRO A 104 12.64 -9.06 -0.50
C PRO A 104 13.16 -10.38 0.10
N LEU A 105 13.64 -10.37 1.35
CA LEU A 105 14.08 -11.60 2.03
C LEU A 105 12.91 -12.55 2.26
N VAL A 106 11.82 -12.05 2.83
CA VAL A 106 10.61 -12.86 3.07
C VAL A 106 9.99 -13.29 1.74
N GLY A 107 9.86 -12.37 0.79
CA GLY A 107 9.33 -12.68 -0.55
C GLY A 107 10.18 -13.72 -1.28
N GLY A 108 11.51 -13.61 -1.23
CA GLY A 108 12.44 -14.58 -1.80
C GLY A 108 12.33 -15.96 -1.14
N MET A 109 12.20 -16.01 0.17
CA MET A 109 11.99 -17.28 0.89
C MET A 109 10.68 -17.96 0.48
N ILE A 110 9.59 -17.22 0.42
CA ILE A 110 8.28 -17.75 -0.02
C ILE A 110 8.38 -18.22 -1.47
N ALA A 111 8.98 -17.44 -2.36
CA ALA A 111 9.13 -17.78 -3.78
C ALA A 111 9.93 -19.07 -3.98
N THR A 112 10.99 -19.30 -3.18
CA THR A 112 11.83 -20.48 -3.30
C THR A 112 11.23 -21.73 -2.66
N LEU A 113 10.49 -21.58 -1.56
CA LEU A 113 9.94 -22.72 -0.82
C LEU A 113 8.57 -23.21 -1.36
N ILE A 114 7.73 -22.30 -1.81
CA ILE A 114 6.32 -22.59 -2.15
C ILE A 114 5.99 -22.18 -3.58
N GLY A 115 6.63 -21.13 -4.09
CA GLY A 115 6.42 -20.60 -5.44
C GLY A 115 6.18 -19.09 -5.43
N ILE A 116 6.55 -18.44 -6.53
CA ILE A 116 6.43 -16.98 -6.68
C ILE A 116 4.97 -16.49 -6.61
N GLU A 117 4.03 -17.32 -7.01
CA GLU A 117 2.59 -17.03 -7.00
C GLU A 117 2.07 -16.79 -5.59
N PHE A 118 2.60 -17.50 -4.60
CA PHE A 118 2.23 -17.36 -3.19
C PHE A 118 2.75 -16.08 -2.54
N VAL A 119 3.77 -15.43 -3.13
CA VAL A 119 4.21 -14.11 -2.68
C VAL A 119 3.08 -13.09 -2.83
N PHE A 120 2.35 -13.14 -3.94
CA PHE A 120 1.22 -12.24 -4.20
C PHE A 120 0.04 -12.52 -3.25
N VAL A 121 -0.24 -13.78 -2.97
CA VAL A 121 -1.28 -14.18 -1.99
C VAL A 121 -0.90 -13.67 -0.59
N PHE A 122 0.32 -13.89 -0.17
CA PHE A 122 0.82 -13.45 1.14
C PHE A 122 0.76 -11.92 1.28
N THR A 123 1.29 -11.20 0.30
CA THR A 123 1.28 -9.73 0.28
C THR A 123 -0.14 -9.18 0.23
N GLY A 124 -0.99 -9.73 -0.64
CA GLY A 124 -2.39 -9.34 -0.75
C GLY A 124 -3.16 -9.54 0.56
N THR A 125 -2.97 -10.68 1.20
CA THR A 125 -3.60 -10.98 2.50
C THR A 125 -3.14 -10.01 3.59
N LEU A 126 -1.84 -9.71 3.68
CA LEU A 126 -1.31 -8.73 4.63
C LEU A 126 -1.91 -7.34 4.41
N LEU A 127 -1.98 -6.88 3.16
CA LEU A 127 -2.55 -5.56 2.84
C LEU A 127 -4.04 -5.49 3.21
N ILE A 128 -4.81 -6.55 2.98
CA ILE A 128 -6.23 -6.61 3.37
C ILE A 128 -6.37 -6.58 4.89
N LEU A 129 -5.55 -7.34 5.63
CA LEU A 129 -5.58 -7.33 7.09
C LEU A 129 -5.24 -5.96 7.67
N ILE A 130 -4.24 -5.28 7.11
CA ILE A 130 -3.88 -3.90 7.49
C ILE A 130 -5.06 -2.95 7.22
N SER A 131 -5.71 -3.06 6.06
CA SER A 131 -6.89 -2.26 5.71
C SER A 131 -8.01 -2.44 6.73
N ILE A 132 -8.32 -3.66 7.10
CA ILE A 132 -9.34 -3.98 8.12
C ILE A 132 -8.96 -3.36 9.46
N GLY A 133 -7.69 -3.48 9.87
CA GLY A 133 -7.19 -2.88 11.10
C GLY A 133 -7.31 -1.36 11.13
N VAL A 134 -6.98 -0.68 10.04
CA VAL A 134 -7.13 0.78 9.88
C VAL A 134 -8.60 1.18 9.94
N PHE A 135 -9.47 0.44 9.26
CA PHE A 135 -10.91 0.70 9.23
C PHE A 135 -11.56 0.55 10.61
N ILE A 136 -11.22 -0.50 11.35
CA ILE A 136 -11.72 -0.72 12.72
C ILE A 136 -11.27 0.40 13.65
N ARG A 137 -10.02 0.82 13.57
CA ARG A 137 -9.49 1.95 14.36
C ARG A 137 -10.21 3.26 14.05
N TYR A 138 -10.49 3.50 12.78
CA TYR A 138 -11.22 4.69 12.34
C TYR A 138 -12.65 4.71 12.88
N MET A 139 -13.37 3.59 12.79
CA MET A 139 -14.74 3.47 13.31
C MET A 139 -14.79 3.66 14.83
N LYS A 140 -13.83 3.08 15.56
CA LYS A 140 -13.76 3.24 17.02
C LYS A 140 -13.50 4.70 17.44
N LYS A 141 -12.73 5.45 16.66
CA LYS A 141 -12.46 6.87 16.92
C LYS A 141 -13.68 7.75 16.67
N ASN A 142 -14.53 7.42 15.68
CA ASN A 142 -15.74 8.19 15.37
C ASN A 142 -16.91 7.90 16.32
N ASN A 143 -16.91 6.75 17.01
CA ASN A 143 -17.95 6.36 17.96
C ASN A 143 -17.61 6.69 19.43
N ALA A 144 -16.43 7.24 19.67
CA ALA A 144 -15.98 7.74 20.97
C ALA A 144 -16.00 9.27 20.99
#